data_b759f535355575ee25e0e9f528135e2c
#
_entry.id   b759f535355575ee25e0e9f528135e2c
#
_cell.length_a   1.000
_cell.length_b   1.000
_cell.length_c   1.000
_cell.angle_alpha   90.00
_cell.angle_beta   90.00
_cell.angle_gamma   90.00
#
_symmetry.space_group_name_H-M   'P 1'
#
loop_
_entity.id
_entity.type
_entity.pdbx_description
1 polymer ?
#
loop_
_entity_poly.entity_id
_entity_poly.type
_entity_poly.pdbx_seq_one_letter_code
_entity_poly.pdbx_strand_id
1 'polypeptide(L)'
;KVKINEMRELPKIVAETDVGKVVDVKVWRNQKKLSKKITLGRLETSDDFKAQGKTEEKSKLASIEGLKISVRLLTERDIIERKLPKNTTGVVIVKIENDSPVNYLNINDVIVEAQRKKIRTIGQLDNIVKSTLKSNDKTLLIAIYNNQNQRRYIGVKLN
;
A
#
# COMPACT_ATOMS: atom_id res chain seq x y z
N LYS A 1 -4.32 5.78 -40.12
CA LYS A 1 -4.23 4.56 -39.29
C LYS A 1 -2.75 4.21 -39.13
N VAL A 2 -2.22 4.36 -37.92
CA VAL A 2 -0.83 4.04 -37.60
C VAL A 2 -0.78 2.60 -37.10
N LYS A 3 0.12 1.80 -37.64
CA LYS A 3 0.39 0.43 -37.19
C LYS A 3 1.49 0.49 -36.15
N ILE A 4 1.24 -0.05 -34.99
CA ILE A 4 2.20 -0.14 -33.91
C ILE A 4 2.91 -1.49 -34.04
N ASN A 5 4.19 -1.46 -34.31
CA ASN A 5 5.02 -2.67 -34.44
C ASN A 5 5.81 -2.94 -33.16
N GLU A 6 6.15 -1.89 -32.41
CA GLU A 6 6.92 -1.99 -31.17
C GLU A 6 6.21 -1.31 -30.00
N MET A 7 6.41 -1.84 -28.80
CA MET A 7 5.79 -1.30 -27.57
C MET A 7 6.17 0.17 -27.31
N ARG A 8 7.36 0.61 -27.74
CA ARG A 8 7.85 1.98 -27.56
C ARG A 8 7.16 3.04 -28.41
N GLU A 9 6.50 2.63 -29.50
CA GLU A 9 5.78 3.54 -30.40
C GLU A 9 4.45 4.00 -29.81
N LEU A 10 3.78 3.15 -29.01
CA LEU A 10 2.47 3.44 -28.44
C LEU A 10 2.45 4.69 -27.56
N PRO A 11 3.38 4.88 -26.57
CA PRO A 11 3.40 6.08 -25.73
C PRO A 11 3.59 7.37 -26.54
N LYS A 12 4.41 7.34 -27.60
CA LYS A 12 4.67 8.48 -28.46
C LYS A 12 3.42 8.91 -29.22
N ILE A 13 2.72 7.97 -29.84
CA ILE A 13 1.48 8.21 -30.60
C ILE A 13 0.38 8.75 -29.66
N VAL A 14 0.28 8.20 -28.44
CA VAL A 14 -0.68 8.66 -27.43
C VAL A 14 -0.35 10.10 -26.99
N ALA A 15 0.93 10.42 -26.76
CA ALA A 15 1.38 11.76 -26.34
C ALA A 15 1.13 12.83 -27.44
N GLU A 16 1.19 12.44 -28.72
CA GLU A 16 0.93 13.33 -29.87
C GLU A 16 -0.57 13.50 -30.18
N THR A 17 -1.44 12.79 -29.45
CA THR A 17 -2.89 12.83 -29.70
C THR A 17 -3.60 13.65 -28.62
N ASP A 18 -4.50 14.53 -29.02
CA ASP A 18 -5.23 15.42 -28.11
C ASP A 18 -6.00 14.66 -27.03
N VAL A 19 -5.98 15.18 -25.82
CA VAL A 19 -6.75 14.68 -24.68
C VAL A 19 -8.25 14.81 -24.96
N GLY A 20 -9.02 13.77 -24.64
CA GLY A 20 -10.45 13.71 -24.89
C GLY A 20 -10.81 13.14 -26.26
N LYS A 21 -9.85 12.88 -27.14
CA LYS A 21 -10.10 12.30 -28.47
C LYS A 21 -10.43 10.82 -28.36
N VAL A 22 -11.47 10.41 -29.07
CA VAL A 22 -11.87 8.99 -29.20
C VAL A 22 -11.07 8.39 -30.35
N VAL A 23 -10.30 7.35 -30.06
CA VAL A 23 -9.49 6.61 -31.04
C VAL A 23 -9.97 5.18 -31.18
N ASP A 24 -9.98 4.68 -32.42
CA ASP A 24 -10.28 3.27 -32.69
C ASP A 24 -8.99 2.44 -32.58
N VAL A 25 -8.92 1.58 -31.58
CA VAL A 25 -7.79 0.68 -31.37
C VAL A 25 -8.16 -0.72 -31.80
N LYS A 26 -7.35 -1.31 -32.67
CA LYS A 26 -7.45 -2.71 -33.08
C LYS A 26 -6.40 -3.54 -32.39
N VAL A 27 -6.85 -4.48 -31.56
CA VAL A 27 -5.99 -5.40 -30.80
C VAL A 27 -6.11 -6.80 -31.39
N TRP A 28 -4.99 -7.47 -31.56
CA TRP A 28 -4.93 -8.88 -31.91
C TRP A 28 -4.73 -9.70 -30.65
N ARG A 29 -5.76 -10.46 -30.26
CA ARG A 29 -5.70 -11.33 -29.07
C ARG A 29 -6.47 -12.62 -29.33
N ASN A 30 -5.90 -13.78 -28.93
CA ASN A 30 -6.47 -15.11 -29.14
C ASN A 30 -6.87 -15.38 -30.60
N GLN A 31 -5.97 -15.05 -31.54
CA GLN A 31 -6.18 -15.19 -32.98
C GLN A 31 -7.39 -14.42 -33.55
N LYS A 32 -7.95 -13.48 -32.80
CA LYS A 32 -9.09 -12.64 -33.21
C LYS A 32 -8.73 -11.16 -33.17
N LYS A 33 -9.20 -10.42 -34.17
CA LYS A 33 -9.13 -8.96 -34.21
C LYS A 33 -10.25 -8.37 -33.38
N LEU A 34 -9.91 -7.61 -32.35
CA LEU A 34 -10.86 -6.87 -31.52
C LEU A 34 -10.69 -5.37 -31.82
N SER A 35 -11.78 -4.70 -32.17
CA SER A 35 -11.80 -3.23 -32.28
C SER A 35 -12.45 -2.64 -31.04
N LYS A 36 -11.77 -1.69 -30.40
CA LYS A 36 -12.30 -0.94 -29.27
C LYS A 36 -12.13 0.55 -29.50
N LYS A 37 -13.15 1.33 -29.13
CA LYS A 37 -13.07 2.79 -29.04
C LYS A 37 -12.56 3.16 -27.66
N ILE A 38 -11.50 3.96 -27.60
CA ILE A 38 -10.88 4.41 -26.36
C ILE A 38 -10.84 5.93 -26.39
N THR A 39 -11.32 6.56 -25.34
CA THR A 39 -11.16 8.00 -25.15
C THR A 39 -9.82 8.24 -24.46
N LEU A 40 -8.96 9.05 -25.06
CA LEU A 40 -7.66 9.39 -24.49
C LEU A 40 -7.86 10.39 -23.35
N GLY A 41 -7.49 9.98 -22.14
CA GLY A 41 -7.44 10.83 -20.95
C GLY A 41 -6.05 11.37 -20.69
N ARG A 42 -5.92 12.31 -19.76
CA ARG A 42 -4.61 12.65 -19.20
C ARG A 42 -4.09 11.49 -18.35
N LEU A 43 -2.83 11.15 -18.52
CA LEU A 43 -2.20 10.09 -17.76
C LEU A 43 -2.26 10.37 -16.25
N GLU A 44 -2.11 11.64 -15.88
CA GLU A 44 -2.12 12.09 -14.48
C GLU A 44 -3.49 11.95 -13.79
N THR A 45 -4.57 11.85 -14.56
CA THR A 45 -5.94 11.71 -14.02
C THR A 45 -6.48 10.29 -14.12
N SER A 46 -5.73 9.35 -14.71
CA SER A 46 -6.16 7.95 -14.79
C SER A 46 -6.06 7.27 -13.44
N ASP A 47 -7.04 6.40 -13.13
CA ASP A 47 -7.02 5.64 -11.88
C ASP A 47 -5.85 4.64 -11.85
N ASP A 48 -5.44 4.12 -13.01
CA ASP A 48 -4.26 3.26 -13.17
C ASP A 48 -2.96 4.04 -12.92
N PHE A 49 -2.88 5.32 -13.34
CA PHE A 49 -1.74 6.17 -13.04
C PHE A 49 -1.70 6.56 -11.57
N LYS A 50 -2.86 6.83 -10.97
CA LYS A 50 -2.96 7.00 -9.50
C LYS A 50 -2.53 5.73 -8.75
N ALA A 51 -2.71 4.55 -9.32
CA ALA A 51 -2.22 3.29 -8.76
C ALA A 51 -0.72 3.07 -9.00
N GLN A 52 -0.15 3.56 -10.12
CA GLN A 52 1.27 3.46 -10.46
C GLN A 52 2.11 4.67 -10.04
N GLY A 53 1.49 5.85 -9.94
CA GLY A 53 2.11 7.11 -9.46
C GLY A 53 2.29 7.19 -7.95
N LYS A 54 2.09 6.09 -7.23
CA LYS A 54 2.33 5.98 -5.79
C LYS A 54 3.80 5.82 -5.41
N THR A 55 4.72 6.43 -6.14
CA THR A 55 6.14 6.46 -5.72
C THR A 55 6.48 7.73 -4.95
N GLU A 56 5.53 8.65 -4.75
CA GLU A 56 5.63 9.77 -3.78
C GLU A 56 4.27 10.06 -3.14
N GLU A 57 3.56 9.06 -2.65
CA GLU A 57 2.72 9.36 -1.51
C GLU A 57 3.67 9.66 -0.34
N LYS A 58 3.80 10.94 -0.01
CA LYS A 58 3.99 11.36 1.40
C LYS A 58 3.10 10.42 2.18
N SER A 59 3.69 9.41 2.78
CA SER A 59 2.99 8.33 3.46
C SER A 59 1.99 8.98 4.40
N LYS A 60 0.69 8.88 4.07
CA LYS A 60 -0.36 9.49 4.89
C LYS A 60 -0.19 8.91 6.28
N LEU A 61 0.29 9.75 7.18
CA LEU A 61 0.36 9.43 8.60
C LEU A 61 -1.08 9.24 9.08
N ALA A 62 -1.33 8.14 9.71
CA ALA A 62 -2.61 7.91 10.36
C ALA A 62 -2.37 7.49 11.80
N SER A 63 -3.20 7.99 12.69
CA SER A 63 -3.19 7.62 14.10
C SER A 63 -4.06 6.39 14.32
N ILE A 64 -3.54 5.43 15.09
CA ILE A 64 -4.29 4.29 15.62
C ILE A 64 -4.61 4.57 17.08
N GLU A 65 -5.80 5.12 17.33
CA GLU A 65 -6.20 5.60 18.66
C GLU A 65 -6.10 4.52 19.75
N GLY A 66 -6.52 3.29 19.46
CA GLY A 66 -6.48 2.20 20.44
C GLY A 66 -5.06 1.74 20.81
N LEU A 67 -4.05 2.08 20.03
CA LEU A 67 -2.64 1.84 20.32
C LEU A 67 -1.89 3.13 20.67
N LYS A 68 -2.50 4.31 20.47
CA LYS A 68 -1.90 5.64 20.67
C LYS A 68 -0.56 5.77 19.94
N ILE A 69 -0.56 5.35 18.67
CA ILE A 69 0.60 5.42 17.78
C ILE A 69 0.22 6.07 16.45
N SER A 70 1.17 6.73 15.82
CA SER A 70 1.06 7.16 14.43
C SER A 70 1.85 6.20 13.54
N VAL A 71 1.25 5.79 12.45
CA VAL A 71 1.82 4.83 11.51
C VAL A 71 1.73 5.33 10.07
N ARG A 72 2.59 4.81 9.22
CA ARG A 72 2.51 4.93 7.76
C ARG A 72 2.58 3.55 7.11
N LEU A 73 2.18 3.45 5.86
CA LEU A 73 2.37 2.21 5.12
C LEU A 73 3.86 1.91 4.91
N LEU A 74 4.20 0.62 4.93
CA LEU A 74 5.50 0.12 4.53
C LEU A 74 5.66 0.29 3.02
N THR A 75 6.75 0.92 2.58
CA THR A 75 7.05 1.14 1.17
C THR A 75 8.04 0.09 0.64
N GLU A 76 8.13 -0.05 -0.69
CA GLU A 76 9.16 -0.90 -1.32
C GLU A 76 10.57 -0.45 -0.96
N ARG A 77 10.79 0.86 -0.83
CA ARG A 77 12.06 1.43 -0.40
C ARG A 77 12.44 0.95 1.01
N ASP A 78 11.49 0.96 1.95
CA ASP A 78 11.72 0.43 3.30
C ASP A 78 12.12 -1.05 3.27
N ILE A 79 11.47 -1.85 2.41
CA ILE A 79 11.75 -3.29 2.27
C ILE A 79 13.19 -3.50 1.79
N ILE A 80 13.63 -2.71 0.80
CA ILE A 80 14.98 -2.80 0.23
C ILE A 80 16.02 -2.32 1.25
N GLU A 81 15.85 -1.13 1.82
CA GLU A 81 16.80 -0.52 2.76
C GLU A 81 16.98 -1.38 4.02
N ARG A 82 15.88 -1.97 4.49
CA ARG A 82 15.88 -2.82 5.70
C ARG A 82 16.10 -4.31 5.40
N LYS A 83 16.32 -4.68 4.13
CA LYS A 83 16.50 -6.08 3.70
C LYS A 83 15.39 -7.02 4.21
N LEU A 84 14.16 -6.53 4.23
CA LEU A 84 12.99 -7.34 4.58
C LEU A 84 12.65 -8.30 3.43
N PRO A 85 11.93 -9.40 3.70
CA PRO A 85 11.43 -10.29 2.65
C PRO A 85 10.61 -9.51 1.61
N LYS A 86 10.83 -9.75 0.31
CA LYS A 86 10.23 -8.98 -0.81
C LYS A 86 8.70 -8.84 -0.77
N ASN A 87 8.01 -9.79 -0.15
CA ASN A 87 6.55 -9.79 -0.05
C ASN A 87 6.04 -9.30 1.33
N THR A 88 6.88 -8.59 2.08
CA THR A 88 6.48 -8.03 3.37
C THR A 88 5.49 -6.89 3.15
N THR A 89 4.36 -6.96 3.84
CA THR A 89 3.38 -5.88 3.92
C THR A 89 3.19 -5.50 5.38
N GLY A 90 2.82 -4.26 5.64
CA GLY A 90 2.62 -3.80 7.00
C GLY A 90 2.59 -2.29 7.12
N VAL A 91 2.68 -1.82 8.35
CA VAL A 91 2.76 -0.41 8.69
C VAL A 91 3.99 -0.13 9.56
N VAL A 92 4.62 1.00 9.32
CA VAL A 92 5.80 1.47 10.06
C VAL A 92 5.34 2.40 11.17
N ILE A 93 5.81 2.20 12.38
CA ILE A 93 5.56 3.10 13.52
C ILE A 93 6.40 4.36 13.35
N VAL A 94 5.75 5.51 13.33
CA VAL A 94 6.40 6.82 13.15
C VAL A 94 6.43 7.61 14.45
N LYS A 95 5.42 7.42 15.30
CA LYS A 95 5.31 8.08 16.61
C LYS A 95 4.62 7.14 17.59
N ILE A 96 5.05 7.18 18.83
CA ILE A 96 4.44 6.47 19.97
C ILE A 96 4.16 7.52 21.03
N GLU A 97 2.94 7.54 21.57
CA GLU A 97 2.57 8.43 22.67
C GLU A 97 3.04 7.83 23.99
N ASN A 98 3.33 8.70 24.98
CA ASN A 98 3.89 8.27 26.26
C ASN A 98 3.00 7.30 27.04
N ASP A 99 1.69 7.42 26.89
CA ASP A 99 0.66 6.57 27.50
C ASP A 99 0.17 5.44 26.57
N SER A 100 0.92 5.14 25.53
CA SER A 100 0.64 4.05 24.60
C SER A 100 0.77 2.68 25.28
N PRO A 101 -0.17 1.75 25.06
CA PRO A 101 -0.02 0.36 25.52
C PRO A 101 1.14 -0.39 24.87
N VAL A 102 1.75 0.20 23.84
CA VAL A 102 2.93 -0.33 23.12
C VAL A 102 4.16 0.56 23.28
N ASN A 103 4.30 1.30 24.38
CA ASN A 103 5.41 2.20 24.65
C ASN A 103 6.79 1.51 24.69
N TYR A 104 6.83 0.19 24.81
CA TYR A 104 8.05 -0.64 24.73
C TYR A 104 8.49 -0.97 23.29
N LEU A 105 7.68 -0.60 22.28
CA LEU A 105 8.08 -0.66 20.88
C LEU A 105 8.93 0.55 20.51
N ASN A 106 9.60 0.46 19.39
CA ASN A 106 10.44 1.54 18.89
C ASN A 106 9.83 2.21 17.66
N ILE A 107 10.15 3.48 17.47
CA ILE A 107 9.94 4.15 16.20
C ILE A 107 10.71 3.37 15.13
N ASN A 108 10.13 3.23 13.94
CA ASN A 108 10.54 2.39 12.82
C ASN A 108 10.31 0.88 13.00
N ASP A 109 9.76 0.37 14.09
CA ASP A 109 9.26 -1.00 14.09
C ASP A 109 8.13 -1.14 13.06
N VAL A 110 8.04 -2.31 12.41
CA VAL A 110 7.05 -2.59 11.35
C VAL A 110 6.05 -3.61 11.85
N ILE A 111 4.79 -3.23 11.97
CA ILE A 111 3.70 -4.16 12.29
C ILE A 111 3.27 -4.85 10.99
N VAL A 112 3.45 -6.17 10.91
CA VAL A 112 3.15 -6.97 9.72
C VAL A 112 1.92 -7.86 9.87
N GLU A 113 1.58 -8.22 11.11
CA GLU A 113 0.38 -9.00 11.41
C GLU A 113 -0.29 -8.48 12.70
N ALA A 114 -1.61 -8.58 12.74
CA ALA A 114 -2.41 -8.38 13.95
C ALA A 114 -3.48 -9.48 14.01
N GLN A 115 -3.64 -10.13 15.18
CA GLN A 115 -4.54 -11.27 15.38
C GLN A 115 -4.34 -12.37 14.31
N ARG A 116 -3.06 -12.66 13.97
CA ARG A 116 -2.67 -13.66 12.96
C ARG A 116 -3.12 -13.32 11.52
N LYS A 117 -3.60 -12.09 11.28
CA LYS A 117 -3.96 -11.59 9.95
C LYS A 117 -2.89 -10.64 9.44
N LYS A 118 -2.43 -10.84 8.21
CA LYS A 118 -1.46 -9.95 7.56
C LYS A 118 -2.04 -8.55 7.38
N ILE A 119 -1.27 -7.54 7.74
CA ILE A 119 -1.64 -6.15 7.57
C ILE A 119 -1.16 -5.66 6.19
N ARG A 120 -2.08 -5.13 5.40
CA ARG A 120 -1.81 -4.54 4.09
C ARG A 120 -2.17 -3.06 4.02
N THR A 121 -3.08 -2.62 4.88
CA THR A 121 -3.53 -1.23 4.96
C THR A 121 -3.61 -0.78 6.41
N ILE A 122 -3.51 0.53 6.63
CA ILE A 122 -3.66 1.12 7.97
C ILE A 122 -5.05 0.84 8.53
N GLY A 123 -6.09 0.95 7.68
CA GLY A 123 -7.47 0.68 8.09
C GLY A 123 -7.71 -0.76 8.56
N GLN A 124 -6.99 -1.75 8.01
CA GLN A 124 -7.06 -3.13 8.52
C GLN A 124 -6.54 -3.23 9.96
N LEU A 125 -5.42 -2.57 10.27
CA LEU A 125 -4.89 -2.55 11.63
C LEU A 125 -5.87 -1.86 12.58
N ASP A 126 -6.37 -0.68 12.22
CA ASP A 126 -7.33 0.09 13.02
C ASP A 126 -8.60 -0.71 13.32
N ASN A 127 -9.16 -1.39 12.31
CA ASN A 127 -10.35 -2.23 12.49
C ASN A 127 -10.09 -3.42 13.43
N ILE A 128 -8.92 -4.06 13.34
CA ILE A 128 -8.56 -5.16 14.23
C ILE A 128 -8.40 -4.66 15.65
N VAL A 129 -7.73 -3.51 15.86
CA VAL A 129 -7.58 -2.88 17.17
C VAL A 129 -8.95 -2.52 17.77
N LYS A 130 -9.82 -1.87 17.01
CA LYS A 130 -11.19 -1.53 17.45
C LYS A 130 -12.02 -2.77 17.79
N SER A 131 -11.89 -3.85 17.01
CA SER A 131 -12.57 -5.11 17.29
C SER A 131 -12.05 -5.76 18.57
N THR A 132 -10.74 -5.72 18.81
CA THR A 132 -10.11 -6.27 20.01
C THR A 132 -10.51 -5.46 21.26
N LEU A 133 -10.64 -4.14 21.17
CA LEU A 133 -11.13 -3.30 22.27
C LEU A 133 -12.57 -3.63 22.68
N LYS A 134 -13.39 -4.11 21.74
CA LYS A 134 -14.78 -4.53 21.99
C LYS A 134 -14.89 -5.96 22.51
N SER A 135 -13.83 -6.75 22.44
CA SER A 135 -13.82 -8.13 22.92
C SER A 135 -13.62 -8.19 24.44
N ASN A 136 -14.07 -9.29 25.07
CA ASN A 136 -13.87 -9.53 26.50
C ASN A 136 -12.38 -9.67 26.85
N ASP A 137 -11.62 -10.32 25.96
CA ASP A 137 -10.16 -10.43 26.08
C ASP A 137 -9.53 -9.32 25.22
N LYS A 138 -9.25 -8.21 25.86
CA LYS A 138 -8.64 -7.04 25.21
C LYS A 138 -7.15 -7.25 24.87
N THR A 139 -6.75 -8.46 24.54
CA THR A 139 -5.38 -8.80 24.17
C THR A 139 -5.21 -8.81 22.65
N LEU A 140 -4.40 -7.90 22.14
CA LEU A 140 -4.02 -7.81 20.74
C LEU A 140 -2.69 -8.53 20.50
N LEU A 141 -2.70 -9.59 19.71
CA LEU A 141 -1.48 -10.26 19.27
C LEU A 141 -0.97 -9.58 17.99
N ILE A 142 0.24 -9.05 18.03
CA ILE A 142 0.90 -8.44 16.86
C ILE A 142 2.20 -9.15 16.52
N ALA A 143 2.52 -9.23 15.22
CA ALA A 143 3.85 -9.60 14.76
C ALA A 143 4.53 -8.38 14.18
N ILE A 144 5.75 -8.12 14.62
CA ILE A 144 6.55 -6.97 14.20
C ILE A 144 7.91 -7.42 13.65
N TYR A 145 8.49 -6.57 12.79
CA TYR A 145 9.93 -6.55 12.55
C TYR A 145 10.53 -5.36 13.33
N ASN A 146 11.48 -5.64 14.23
CA ASN A 146 12.19 -4.60 14.95
C ASN A 146 13.25 -3.91 14.06
N ASN A 147 13.95 -2.92 14.61
CA ASN A 147 15.02 -2.19 13.89
C ASN A 147 16.21 -3.07 13.47
N GLN A 148 16.34 -4.27 14.04
CA GLN A 148 17.35 -5.27 13.68
C GLN A 148 16.81 -6.31 12.68
N ASN A 149 15.62 -6.07 12.12
CA ASN A 149 14.92 -6.98 11.19
C ASN A 149 14.58 -8.36 11.78
N GLN A 150 14.49 -8.45 13.09
CA GLN A 150 14.06 -9.66 13.78
C GLN A 150 12.53 -9.66 13.90
N ARG A 151 11.91 -10.74 13.47
CA ARG A 151 10.47 -10.92 13.62
C ARG A 151 10.14 -11.37 15.04
N ARG A 152 9.23 -10.66 15.70
CA ARG A 152 8.78 -10.96 17.06
C ARG A 152 7.25 -10.95 17.13
N TYR A 153 6.70 -11.81 17.97
CA TYR A 153 5.28 -11.81 18.32
C TYR A 153 5.10 -11.21 19.71
N ILE A 154 4.15 -10.33 19.85
CA ILE A 154 3.92 -9.56 21.07
C ILE A 154 2.42 -9.55 21.37
N GLY A 155 2.05 -9.90 22.60
CA GLY A 155 0.72 -9.69 23.13
C GLY A 155 0.60 -8.32 23.80
N VAL A 156 -0.30 -7.49 23.31
CA VAL A 156 -0.56 -6.14 23.82
C VAL A 156 -1.90 -6.16 24.54
N LYS A 157 -1.91 -5.80 25.81
CA LYS A 157 -3.16 -5.61 26.54
C LYS A 157 -3.68 -4.20 26.28
N LEU A 158 -4.88 -4.10 25.70
CA LEU A 158 -5.57 -2.84 25.45
C LEU A 158 -6.40 -2.45 26.67
N ASN A 159 -6.38 -1.19 27.03
CA ASN A 159 -7.14 -0.67 28.16
C ASN A 159 -8.45 -0.02 27.70
#